data_2b65d98e3ad1c71141479259b4fb1b52
#
_entry.id   2b65d98e3ad1c71141479259b4fb1b52
#
_cell.length_a   1.000
_cell.length_b   1.000
_cell.length_c   1.000
_cell.angle_alpha   90.00
_cell.angle_beta   90.00
_cell.angle_gamma   90.00
#
_symmetry.space_group_name_H-M   'P 1'
#
loop_
_entity.id
_entity.type
_entity.pdbx_description
1 polymer ?
#
loop_
_entity_poly.entity_id
_entity_poly.type
_entity_poly.pdbx_seq_one_letter_code
_entity_poly.pdbx_strand_id
1 'polypeptide(L)'
;MIPFPVTCSWKTWEIFNFQAFVKDTKNQDNVVSSYKLLIQHIGKLSVDGTKGFDPGWTYQTPYYSKDLIIDRECRYFVDAFLKGYLKMAIRFQDFEDEFRSLADKALNFSVNGFMHRDLQSRNIMVKNNRFYFIDFQGGRLGPVQYDLASLLIDPYVNLSRSVQDNLLKFSVETLSPLIRIDPDKFLSCYQYCAITRNLQILGAFGFLSRIKKKTYFEKYIPNAIKTLKHNLFSLDTIELTGLKAIVEKL
;
A
#
# COMPACT_ATOMS: atom_id res chain seq x y z
N MET A 1 6.59 -20.95 15.87
CA MET A 1 5.15 -20.84 15.56
C MET A 1 4.54 -20.00 16.67
N ILE A 2 4.24 -18.73 16.42
CA ILE A 2 3.66 -17.83 17.43
C ILE A 2 2.15 -18.02 17.35
N PRO A 3 1.48 -18.43 18.45
CA PRO A 3 0.04 -18.62 18.43
C PRO A 3 -0.68 -17.28 18.31
N PHE A 4 -1.78 -17.27 17.57
CA PHE A 4 -2.69 -16.14 17.45
C PHE A 4 -3.30 -15.83 18.83
N PRO A 5 -3.27 -14.58 19.31
CA PRO A 5 -3.80 -14.24 20.63
C PRO A 5 -5.34 -14.09 20.66
N VAL A 6 -6.07 -14.60 19.65
CA VAL A 6 -7.50 -14.33 19.50
C VAL A 6 -8.31 -15.59 19.65
N THR A 7 -9.05 -15.70 20.73
CA THR A 7 -10.23 -16.55 20.84
C THR A 7 -11.40 -15.87 20.13
N CYS A 8 -11.41 -15.87 18.79
CA CYS A 8 -12.61 -15.59 18.02
C CYS A 8 -13.39 -16.88 17.85
N SER A 9 -14.69 -16.85 18.12
CA SER A 9 -15.64 -17.97 17.98
C SER A 9 -16.00 -18.27 16.52
N TRP A 10 -15.01 -18.22 15.62
CA TRP A 10 -15.21 -18.55 14.21
C TRP A 10 -15.23 -20.06 14.03
N LYS A 11 -16.18 -20.52 13.24
CA LYS A 11 -16.20 -21.94 12.82
C LYS A 11 -14.88 -22.25 12.12
N THR A 12 -14.17 -23.25 12.58
CA THR A 12 -12.78 -23.65 12.24
C THR A 12 -12.54 -23.96 10.74
N TRP A 13 -13.55 -23.87 9.89
CA TRP A 13 -13.52 -24.30 8.48
C TRP A 13 -13.75 -23.16 7.47
N GLU A 14 -14.04 -21.93 7.91
CA GLU A 14 -14.32 -20.82 7.01
C GLU A 14 -13.03 -20.10 6.61
N ILE A 15 -12.85 -19.87 5.31
CA ILE A 15 -11.82 -19.02 4.74
C ILE A 15 -12.46 -17.66 4.46
N PHE A 16 -11.88 -16.59 5.00
CA PHE A 16 -12.33 -15.22 4.76
C PHE A 16 -11.14 -14.27 4.59
N ASN A 17 -11.35 -13.11 3.98
CA ASN A 17 -10.28 -12.15 3.84
C ASN A 17 -10.09 -11.32 5.11
N PHE A 18 -8.92 -10.70 5.24
CA PHE A 18 -8.55 -9.92 6.41
C PHE A 18 -9.42 -8.67 6.60
N GLN A 19 -10.00 -8.09 5.52
CA GLN A 19 -11.00 -7.02 5.64
C GLN A 19 -12.20 -7.48 6.47
N ALA A 20 -12.73 -8.67 6.19
CA ALA A 20 -13.85 -9.24 6.94
C ALA A 20 -13.45 -9.53 8.38
N PHE A 21 -12.25 -10.11 8.60
CA PHE A 21 -11.71 -10.33 9.94
C PHE A 21 -11.69 -9.06 10.78
N VAL A 22 -11.13 -7.96 10.25
CA VAL A 22 -11.05 -6.69 10.98
C VAL A 22 -12.44 -6.14 11.28
N LYS A 23 -13.37 -6.25 10.32
CA LYS A 23 -14.74 -5.74 10.45
C LYS A 23 -15.53 -6.44 11.55
N ASP A 24 -15.31 -7.75 11.70
CA ASP A 24 -16.03 -8.58 12.66
C ASP A 24 -15.33 -8.64 14.03
N THR A 25 -14.07 -8.19 14.11
CA THR A 25 -13.29 -8.18 15.35
C THR A 25 -13.64 -6.93 16.19
N LYS A 26 -14.32 -7.15 17.32
CA LYS A 26 -14.75 -6.04 18.22
C LYS A 26 -13.59 -5.45 19.03
N ASN A 27 -12.57 -6.24 19.34
CA ASN A 27 -11.44 -5.80 20.17
C ASN A 27 -10.33 -5.21 19.27
N GLN A 28 -10.06 -3.92 19.45
CA GLN A 28 -9.03 -3.19 18.71
C GLN A 28 -7.62 -3.74 18.93
N ASP A 29 -7.30 -4.22 20.14
CA ASP A 29 -5.98 -4.78 20.44
C ASP A 29 -5.72 -6.07 19.64
N ASN A 30 -6.75 -6.86 19.39
CA ASN A 30 -6.66 -8.04 18.54
C ASN A 30 -6.38 -7.68 17.08
N VAL A 31 -7.00 -6.59 16.59
CA VAL A 31 -6.71 -6.05 15.25
C VAL A 31 -5.26 -5.62 15.17
N VAL A 32 -4.79 -4.79 16.11
CA VAL A 32 -3.39 -4.31 16.16
C VAL A 32 -2.40 -5.48 16.22
N SER A 33 -2.67 -6.49 17.06
CA SER A 33 -1.82 -7.69 17.19
C SER A 33 -1.75 -8.46 15.88
N SER A 34 -2.86 -8.55 15.14
CA SER A 34 -2.91 -9.19 13.81
C SER A 34 -2.07 -8.42 12.77
N TYR A 35 -2.14 -7.08 12.78
CA TYR A 35 -1.28 -6.25 11.94
C TYR A 35 0.20 -6.42 12.26
N LYS A 36 0.57 -6.48 13.54
CA LYS A 36 1.95 -6.75 13.96
C LYS A 36 2.46 -8.09 13.41
N LEU A 37 1.64 -9.13 13.47
CA LEU A 37 2.00 -10.43 12.91
C LEU A 37 2.11 -10.37 11.37
N LEU A 38 1.22 -9.64 10.68
CA LEU A 38 1.35 -9.42 9.24
C LEU A 38 2.63 -8.68 8.88
N ILE A 39 3.04 -7.66 9.63
CA ILE A 39 4.30 -6.93 9.43
C ILE A 39 5.51 -7.89 9.54
N GLN A 40 5.50 -8.80 10.51
CA GLN A 40 6.54 -9.84 10.63
C GLN A 40 6.58 -10.77 9.39
N HIS A 41 5.40 -11.15 8.87
CA HIS A 41 5.31 -11.95 7.65
C HIS A 41 5.77 -11.19 6.40
N ILE A 42 5.49 -9.89 6.31
CA ILE A 42 5.98 -9.02 5.22
C ILE A 42 7.50 -8.96 5.24
N GLY A 43 8.09 -8.72 6.41
CA GLY A 43 9.55 -8.71 6.55
C GLY A 43 10.19 -10.03 6.10
N LYS A 44 9.62 -11.14 6.55
CA LYS A 44 10.09 -12.47 6.14
C LYS A 44 9.89 -12.71 4.64
N LEU A 45 8.72 -12.36 4.09
CA LEU A 45 8.44 -12.45 2.65
C LEU A 45 9.43 -11.64 1.84
N SER A 46 9.72 -10.41 2.27
CA SER A 46 10.66 -9.52 1.57
C SER A 46 12.07 -10.10 1.51
N VAL A 47 12.55 -10.72 2.61
CA VAL A 47 13.90 -11.30 2.67
C VAL A 47 13.96 -12.68 2.01
N ASP A 48 13.08 -13.58 2.43
CA ASP A 48 13.14 -14.99 1.96
C ASP A 48 12.63 -15.11 0.52
N GLY A 49 11.70 -14.27 0.11
CA GLY A 49 11.14 -14.27 -1.24
C GLY A 49 12.13 -13.87 -2.34
N THR A 50 13.26 -13.25 -1.99
CA THR A 50 14.34 -12.99 -2.94
C THR A 50 15.17 -14.24 -3.26
N LYS A 51 15.16 -15.22 -2.35
CA LYS A 51 15.95 -16.44 -2.51
C LYS A 51 15.34 -17.32 -3.59
N GLY A 52 16.05 -17.45 -4.70
CA GLY A 52 15.57 -18.23 -5.85
C GLY A 52 14.47 -17.56 -6.68
N PHE A 53 14.19 -16.27 -6.46
CA PHE A 53 13.27 -15.53 -7.31
C PHE A 53 13.82 -15.40 -8.73
N ASP A 54 13.08 -15.92 -9.69
CA ASP A 54 13.41 -15.79 -11.12
C ASP A 54 12.65 -14.57 -11.69
N PRO A 55 13.37 -13.53 -12.15
CA PRO A 55 12.78 -12.39 -12.83
C PRO A 55 11.88 -12.74 -14.01
N GLY A 56 12.10 -13.89 -14.65
CA GLY A 56 11.29 -14.39 -15.75
C GLY A 56 9.85 -14.77 -15.36
N TRP A 57 9.56 -14.94 -14.08
CA TRP A 57 8.21 -15.21 -13.59
C TRP A 57 7.32 -13.96 -13.54
N THR A 58 7.90 -12.78 -13.70
CA THR A 58 7.14 -11.53 -13.59
C THR A 58 6.35 -11.25 -14.88
N TYR A 59 5.07 -10.92 -14.70
CA TYR A 59 4.18 -10.60 -15.83
C TYR A 59 4.56 -9.29 -16.56
N GLN A 60 5.23 -8.34 -15.88
CA GLN A 60 5.57 -7.02 -16.41
C GLN A 60 7.09 -6.80 -16.33
N THR A 61 7.52 -6.09 -15.29
CA THR A 61 8.93 -5.80 -15.02
C THR A 61 9.36 -6.48 -13.74
N PRO A 62 10.58 -7.04 -13.68
CA PRO A 62 11.08 -7.72 -12.48
C PRO A 62 11.38 -6.76 -11.32
N TYR A 63 11.43 -5.47 -11.60
CA TYR A 63 11.78 -4.44 -10.61
C TYR A 63 10.69 -3.38 -10.50
N TYR A 64 10.46 -2.89 -9.29
CA TYR A 64 9.69 -1.67 -9.06
C TYR A 64 10.57 -0.46 -9.41
N SER A 65 10.30 0.14 -10.56
CA SER A 65 11.14 1.16 -11.18
C SER A 65 10.45 2.51 -11.25
N LYS A 66 11.24 3.56 -11.52
CA LYS A 66 10.75 4.92 -11.78
C LYS A 66 9.67 4.93 -12.88
N ASP A 67 9.92 4.26 -14.00
CA ASP A 67 8.95 4.22 -15.12
C ASP A 67 7.65 3.53 -14.70
N LEU A 68 7.73 2.46 -13.89
CA LEU A 68 6.54 1.79 -13.38
C LEU A 68 5.73 2.73 -12.48
N ILE A 69 6.37 3.48 -11.59
CA ILE A 69 5.70 4.46 -10.73
C ILE A 69 5.01 5.52 -11.59
N ILE A 70 5.73 6.09 -12.56
CA ILE A 70 5.22 7.14 -13.42
C ILE A 70 4.03 6.64 -14.25
N ASP A 71 4.16 5.49 -14.93
CA ASP A 71 3.14 5.03 -15.88
C ASP A 71 1.96 4.29 -15.22
N ARG A 72 2.23 3.50 -14.17
CA ARG A 72 1.23 2.61 -13.57
C ARG A 72 0.58 3.15 -12.31
N GLU A 73 1.13 4.22 -11.74
CA GLU A 73 0.60 4.84 -10.53
C GLU A 73 0.24 6.30 -10.77
N CYS A 74 1.19 7.15 -11.14
CA CYS A 74 0.95 8.58 -11.35
C CYS A 74 0.05 8.84 -12.58
N ARG A 75 0.39 8.30 -13.74
CA ARG A 75 -0.41 8.44 -14.96
C ARG A 75 -1.78 7.79 -14.79
N TYR A 76 -1.82 6.63 -14.13
CA TYR A 76 -3.07 5.94 -13.84
C TYR A 76 -4.00 6.76 -12.95
N PHE A 77 -3.46 7.47 -11.95
CA PHE A 77 -4.21 8.43 -11.13
C PHE A 77 -4.80 9.57 -11.99
N VAL A 78 -3.98 10.19 -12.84
CA VAL A 78 -4.44 11.29 -13.69
C VAL A 78 -5.50 10.81 -14.68
N ASP A 79 -5.22 9.75 -15.44
CA ASP A 79 -6.10 9.34 -16.55
C ASP A 79 -7.36 8.64 -16.08
N ALA A 80 -7.26 7.71 -15.11
CA ALA A 80 -8.43 6.96 -14.67
C ALA A 80 -9.24 7.67 -13.57
N PHE A 81 -8.57 8.35 -12.65
CA PHE A 81 -9.29 9.00 -11.54
C PHE A 81 -9.63 10.45 -11.85
N LEU A 82 -8.63 11.34 -12.06
CA LEU A 82 -8.91 12.77 -12.24
C LEU A 82 -9.69 13.04 -13.53
N LYS A 83 -9.23 12.51 -14.67
CA LYS A 83 -9.92 12.69 -15.96
C LYS A 83 -11.12 11.75 -16.12
N GLY A 84 -10.89 10.45 -15.87
CA GLY A 84 -11.89 9.42 -16.13
C GLY A 84 -13.06 9.47 -15.17
N TYR A 85 -12.82 9.52 -13.88
CA TYR A 85 -13.85 9.49 -12.84
C TYR A 85 -14.38 10.89 -12.51
N LEU A 86 -13.52 11.87 -12.20
CA LEU A 86 -13.90 13.22 -11.77
C LEU A 86 -14.17 14.18 -12.94
N LYS A 87 -13.84 13.80 -14.19
CA LYS A 87 -14.05 14.61 -15.39
C LYS A 87 -13.28 15.94 -15.39
N MET A 88 -12.14 15.99 -14.73
CA MET A 88 -11.31 17.19 -14.69
C MET A 88 -10.56 17.39 -16.01
N ALA A 89 -10.50 18.64 -16.48
CA ALA A 89 -9.78 19.04 -17.70
C ALA A 89 -8.30 19.33 -17.36
N ILE A 90 -7.52 18.29 -17.14
CA ILE A 90 -6.09 18.34 -16.80
C ILE A 90 -5.29 17.39 -17.67
N ARG A 91 -3.97 17.58 -17.75
CA ARG A 91 -3.06 16.71 -18.49
C ARG A 91 -2.01 16.15 -17.56
N PHE A 92 -1.50 14.97 -17.86
CA PHE A 92 -0.39 14.36 -17.12
C PHE A 92 0.86 15.26 -17.10
N GLN A 93 1.14 15.94 -18.23
CA GLN A 93 2.28 16.84 -18.40
C GLN A 93 2.26 18.01 -17.41
N ASP A 94 1.11 18.40 -16.92
CA ASP A 94 0.98 19.49 -15.94
C ASP A 94 1.62 19.13 -14.58
N PHE A 95 1.93 17.85 -14.34
CA PHE A 95 2.50 17.30 -13.11
C PHE A 95 3.76 16.44 -13.35
N GLU A 96 4.27 16.37 -14.58
CA GLU A 96 5.27 15.37 -14.96
C GLU A 96 6.55 15.50 -14.13
N ASP A 97 7.05 16.72 -13.91
CA ASP A 97 8.26 16.95 -13.11
C ASP A 97 8.04 16.59 -11.63
N GLU A 98 6.86 16.89 -11.09
CA GLU A 98 6.50 16.52 -9.73
C GLU A 98 6.42 14.99 -9.56
N PHE A 99 5.85 14.29 -10.55
CA PHE A 99 5.78 12.83 -10.54
C PHE A 99 7.16 12.18 -10.71
N ARG A 100 8.06 12.79 -11.48
CA ARG A 100 9.45 12.33 -11.58
C ARG A 100 10.18 12.47 -10.23
N SER A 101 10.04 13.63 -9.58
CA SER A 101 10.57 13.84 -8.24
C SER A 101 9.98 12.88 -7.21
N LEU A 102 8.65 12.69 -7.22
CA LEU A 102 7.96 11.73 -6.35
C LEU A 102 8.51 10.30 -6.53
N ALA A 103 8.69 9.86 -7.77
CA ALA A 103 9.22 8.54 -8.07
C ALA A 103 10.68 8.38 -7.62
N ASP A 104 11.52 9.38 -7.82
CA ASP A 104 12.91 9.38 -7.33
C ASP A 104 12.95 9.27 -5.79
N LYS A 105 12.12 10.04 -5.10
CA LYS A 105 12.03 10.00 -3.64
C LYS A 105 11.48 8.66 -3.11
N ALA A 106 10.50 8.06 -3.81
CA ALA A 106 9.95 6.76 -3.43
C ALA A 106 10.94 5.60 -3.61
N LEU A 107 11.96 5.77 -4.47
CA LEU A 107 13.04 4.81 -4.66
C LEU A 107 14.30 5.13 -3.85
N ASN A 108 14.45 6.39 -3.42
CA ASN A 108 15.56 6.80 -2.59
C ASN A 108 15.43 6.15 -1.20
N PHE A 109 16.52 5.55 -0.73
CA PHE A 109 16.55 4.80 0.54
C PHE A 109 15.59 3.59 0.60
N SER A 110 15.19 3.06 -0.56
CA SER A 110 14.39 1.84 -0.62
C SER A 110 15.13 0.65 -0.05
N VAL A 111 14.46 -0.11 0.82
CA VAL A 111 14.92 -1.41 1.29
C VAL A 111 14.33 -2.46 0.37
N ASN A 112 15.11 -2.87 -0.62
CA ASN A 112 14.65 -3.76 -1.68
C ASN A 112 14.66 -5.22 -1.24
N GLY A 113 13.56 -5.90 -1.52
CA GLY A 113 13.34 -7.30 -1.33
C GLY A 113 12.25 -7.80 -2.27
N PHE A 114 11.73 -9.00 -2.06
CA PHE A 114 10.52 -9.41 -2.75
C PHE A 114 9.34 -8.59 -2.22
N MET A 115 8.61 -7.94 -3.13
CA MET A 115 7.39 -7.21 -2.82
C MET A 115 6.19 -7.87 -3.51
N HIS A 116 5.08 -7.94 -2.79
CA HIS A 116 3.80 -8.44 -3.31
C HIS A 116 3.14 -7.43 -4.24
N ARG A 117 3.36 -6.12 -3.99
CA ARG A 117 2.81 -4.94 -4.66
C ARG A 117 1.34 -4.64 -4.36
N ASP A 118 0.49 -5.63 -4.12
CA ASP A 118 -0.93 -5.41 -3.84
C ASP A 118 -1.34 -6.08 -2.51
N LEU A 119 -0.58 -5.79 -1.45
CA LEU A 119 -0.73 -6.39 -0.12
C LEU A 119 -1.80 -5.65 0.71
N GLN A 120 -3.02 -5.64 0.20
CA GLN A 120 -4.20 -5.07 0.85
C GLN A 120 -5.00 -6.14 1.58
N SER A 121 -5.85 -5.74 2.52
CA SER A 121 -6.62 -6.66 3.37
C SER A 121 -7.48 -7.67 2.61
N ARG A 122 -7.86 -7.39 1.37
CA ARG A 122 -8.61 -8.30 0.50
C ARG A 122 -7.76 -9.42 -0.08
N ASN A 123 -6.45 -9.21 -0.19
CA ASN A 123 -5.50 -10.18 -0.71
C ASN A 123 -4.79 -10.96 0.42
N ILE A 124 -5.28 -10.82 1.64
CA ILE A 124 -4.83 -11.55 2.81
C ILE A 124 -5.98 -12.43 3.28
N MET A 125 -5.83 -13.74 3.16
CA MET A 125 -6.82 -14.71 3.61
C MET A 125 -6.49 -15.19 5.02
N VAL A 126 -7.53 -15.37 5.82
CA VAL A 126 -7.45 -15.91 7.18
C VAL A 126 -8.08 -17.30 7.19
N LYS A 127 -7.33 -18.28 7.66
CA LYS A 127 -7.83 -19.67 7.84
C LYS A 127 -7.11 -20.31 9.03
N ASN A 128 -7.84 -20.89 9.95
CA ASN A 128 -7.29 -21.57 11.13
C ASN A 128 -6.25 -20.70 11.88
N ASN A 129 -6.58 -19.43 12.08
CA ASN A 129 -5.68 -18.45 12.70
C ASN A 129 -4.31 -18.28 12.01
N ARG A 130 -4.25 -18.48 10.70
CA ARG A 130 -3.06 -18.24 9.86
C ARG A 130 -3.40 -17.29 8.74
N PHE A 131 -2.40 -16.51 8.30
CA PHE A 131 -2.51 -15.64 7.14
C PHE A 131 -1.93 -16.31 5.90
N TYR A 132 -2.60 -16.09 4.77
CA TYR A 132 -2.16 -16.53 3.44
C TYR A 132 -2.27 -15.35 2.49
N PHE A 133 -1.19 -15.03 1.81
CA PHE A 133 -1.18 -14.00 0.77
C PHE A 133 -1.59 -14.62 -0.56
N ILE A 134 -2.52 -13.94 -1.25
CA ILE A 134 -3.04 -14.35 -2.56
C ILE A 134 -2.87 -13.17 -3.54
N ASP A 135 -3.04 -13.44 -4.84
CA ASP A 135 -3.00 -12.41 -5.88
C ASP A 135 -1.58 -11.80 -6.06
N PHE A 136 -0.55 -12.66 -5.95
CA PHE A 136 0.86 -12.26 -5.97
C PHE A 136 1.47 -12.23 -7.38
N GLN A 137 0.69 -12.34 -8.46
CA GLN A 137 1.19 -12.25 -9.84
C GLN A 137 1.80 -10.88 -10.19
N GLY A 138 1.54 -9.86 -9.37
CA GLY A 138 2.20 -8.56 -9.43
C GLY A 138 3.56 -8.52 -8.73
N GLY A 139 3.98 -9.63 -8.10
CA GLY A 139 5.19 -9.73 -7.30
C GLY A 139 6.45 -9.47 -8.10
N ARG A 140 7.40 -8.78 -7.47
CA ARG A 140 8.68 -8.35 -8.08
C ARG A 140 9.69 -7.98 -7.03
N LEU A 141 10.86 -7.50 -7.44
CA LEU A 141 11.83 -6.90 -6.53
C LEU A 141 11.55 -5.41 -6.37
N GLY A 142 11.48 -4.94 -5.14
CA GLY A 142 11.19 -3.54 -4.85
C GLY A 142 11.15 -3.24 -3.35
N PRO A 143 10.76 -2.00 -2.97
CA PRO A 143 10.80 -1.54 -1.60
C PRO A 143 9.77 -2.24 -0.70
N VAL A 144 10.23 -2.83 0.41
CA VAL A 144 9.34 -3.36 1.46
C VAL A 144 8.42 -2.26 2.02
N GLN A 145 8.85 -1.01 1.97
CA GLN A 145 8.07 0.16 2.37
C GLN A 145 6.76 0.28 1.58
N TYR A 146 6.75 -0.14 0.31
CA TYR A 146 5.54 -0.10 -0.51
C TYR A 146 4.49 -1.13 -0.05
N ASP A 147 4.90 -2.35 0.30
CA ASP A 147 3.99 -3.36 0.83
C ASP A 147 3.46 -2.98 2.22
N LEU A 148 4.31 -2.38 3.06
CA LEU A 148 3.86 -1.78 4.32
C LEU A 148 2.83 -0.68 4.08
N ALA A 149 3.06 0.20 3.10
CA ALA A 149 2.09 1.22 2.73
C ALA A 149 0.78 0.58 2.25
N SER A 150 0.85 -0.43 1.37
CA SER A 150 -0.34 -1.16 0.90
C SER A 150 -1.19 -1.73 2.03
N LEU A 151 -0.56 -2.21 3.10
CA LEU A 151 -1.23 -2.74 4.28
C LEU A 151 -1.78 -1.64 5.19
N LEU A 152 -0.99 -0.59 5.46
CA LEU A 152 -1.32 0.39 6.51
C LEU A 152 -2.28 1.48 6.04
N ILE A 153 -2.23 1.88 4.75
CA ILE A 153 -3.14 2.89 4.18
C ILE A 153 -4.35 2.29 3.47
N ASP A 154 -4.61 1.00 3.66
CA ASP A 154 -5.69 0.28 2.99
C ASP A 154 -7.06 0.93 3.25
N PRO A 155 -7.73 1.50 2.22
CA PRO A 155 -9.02 2.17 2.39
C PRO A 155 -10.18 1.22 2.72
N TYR A 156 -10.00 -0.09 2.53
CA TYR A 156 -10.99 -1.10 2.86
C TYR A 156 -11.17 -1.29 4.36
N VAL A 157 -10.10 -1.08 5.13
CA VAL A 157 -10.10 -1.15 6.60
C VAL A 157 -10.14 0.24 7.21
N ASN A 158 -9.38 1.19 6.64
CA ASN A 158 -9.31 2.58 7.09
C ASN A 158 -8.85 2.71 8.56
N LEU A 159 -7.65 2.21 8.85
CA LEU A 159 -7.02 2.34 10.17
C LEU A 159 -6.94 3.79 10.61
N SER A 160 -7.12 4.04 11.91
CA SER A 160 -6.86 5.37 12.47
C SER A 160 -5.37 5.75 12.34
N ARG A 161 -5.08 7.04 12.23
CA ARG A 161 -3.70 7.52 12.04
C ARG A 161 -2.78 7.08 13.18
N SER A 162 -3.25 7.17 14.42
CA SER A 162 -2.47 6.74 15.58
C SER A 162 -2.08 5.26 15.51
N VAL A 163 -2.98 4.41 15.02
CA VAL A 163 -2.69 2.98 14.79
C VAL A 163 -1.68 2.80 13.67
N GLN A 164 -1.84 3.53 12.54
CA GLN A 164 -0.87 3.48 11.43
C GLN A 164 0.54 3.86 11.90
N ASP A 165 0.67 4.96 12.65
CA ASP A 165 1.96 5.46 13.16
C ASP A 165 2.61 4.47 14.14
N ASN A 166 1.83 3.86 15.03
CA ASN A 166 2.33 2.83 15.95
C ASN A 166 2.79 1.57 15.21
N LEU A 167 2.04 1.14 14.19
CA LEU A 167 2.41 -0.02 13.38
C LEU A 167 3.62 0.26 12.49
N LEU A 168 3.77 1.49 12.01
CA LEU A 168 4.94 1.91 11.24
C LEU A 168 6.21 1.90 12.10
N LYS A 169 6.15 2.41 13.34
CA LYS A 169 7.26 2.30 14.31
C LYS A 169 7.61 0.84 14.57
N PHE A 170 6.61 0.02 14.86
CA PHE A 170 6.79 -1.42 15.05
C PHE A 170 7.43 -2.10 13.83
N SER A 171 7.11 -1.65 12.61
CA SER A 171 7.73 -2.22 11.39
C SER A 171 9.23 -1.96 11.33
N VAL A 172 9.70 -0.77 11.72
CA VAL A 172 11.14 -0.45 11.78
C VAL A 172 11.83 -1.36 12.79
N GLU A 173 11.28 -1.51 14.00
CA GLU A 173 11.82 -2.39 15.04
C GLU A 173 11.88 -3.86 14.58
N THR A 174 10.83 -4.32 13.89
CA THR A 174 10.71 -5.70 13.41
C THR A 174 11.66 -6.02 12.25
N LEU A 175 11.87 -5.07 11.35
CA LEU A 175 12.69 -5.27 10.15
C LEU A 175 14.19 -5.05 10.43
N SER A 176 14.56 -4.20 11.38
CA SER A 176 15.97 -3.90 11.70
C SER A 176 16.84 -5.11 11.99
N PRO A 177 16.37 -6.18 12.66
CA PRO A 177 17.15 -7.41 12.85
C PRO A 177 17.30 -8.25 11.57
N LEU A 178 16.42 -8.06 10.59
CA LEU A 178 16.40 -8.86 9.35
C LEU A 178 17.20 -8.19 8.23
N ILE A 179 17.19 -6.85 8.22
CA ILE A 179 17.74 -6.03 7.14
C ILE A 179 18.39 -4.79 7.77
N ARG A 180 19.57 -4.39 7.27
CA ARG A 180 20.19 -3.15 7.74
C ARG A 180 19.33 -1.93 7.35
N ILE A 181 18.73 -1.28 8.34
CA ILE A 181 17.84 -0.13 8.19
C ILE A 181 18.42 1.09 8.90
N ASP A 182 18.40 2.23 8.23
CA ASP A 182 18.46 3.55 8.84
C ASP A 182 17.01 4.00 9.07
N PRO A 183 16.53 4.17 10.32
CA PRO A 183 15.12 4.45 10.59
C PRO A 183 14.59 5.70 9.89
N ASP A 184 15.33 6.81 9.88
CA ASP A 184 14.86 8.07 9.31
C ASP A 184 14.75 7.98 7.78
N LYS A 185 15.72 7.35 7.13
CA LYS A 185 15.70 7.09 5.69
C LYS A 185 14.58 6.13 5.31
N PHE A 186 14.37 5.09 6.12
CA PHE A 186 13.27 4.13 5.92
C PHE A 186 11.91 4.81 6.00
N LEU A 187 11.68 5.65 7.01
CA LEU A 187 10.44 6.38 7.19
C LEU A 187 10.22 7.41 6.08
N SER A 188 11.27 8.10 5.66
CA SER A 188 11.22 9.02 4.51
C SER A 188 10.78 8.29 3.23
N CYS A 189 11.41 7.18 2.89
CA CYS A 189 11.01 6.36 1.74
C CYS A 189 9.57 5.86 1.85
N TYR A 190 9.17 5.38 3.05
CA TYR A 190 7.79 4.95 3.29
C TYR A 190 6.76 6.03 2.97
N GLN A 191 7.00 7.28 3.35
CA GLN A 191 6.07 8.39 3.09
C GLN A 191 5.81 8.55 1.58
N TYR A 192 6.84 8.51 0.76
CA TYR A 192 6.71 8.61 -0.69
C TYR A 192 6.06 7.35 -1.31
N CYS A 193 6.42 6.16 -0.83
CA CYS A 193 5.74 4.91 -1.20
C CYS A 193 4.25 4.92 -0.85
N ALA A 194 3.88 5.51 0.29
CA ALA A 194 2.48 5.65 0.68
C ALA A 194 1.70 6.58 -0.27
N ILE A 195 2.34 7.65 -0.76
CA ILE A 195 1.73 8.54 -1.75
C ILE A 195 1.57 7.80 -3.09
N THR A 196 2.62 7.20 -3.64
CA THR A 196 2.54 6.50 -4.94
C THR A 196 1.50 5.38 -4.88
N ARG A 197 1.46 4.61 -3.79
CA ARG A 197 0.43 3.59 -3.58
C ARG A 197 -0.97 4.19 -3.53
N ASN A 198 -1.16 5.33 -2.88
CA ASN A 198 -2.46 5.98 -2.78
C ASN A 198 -2.94 6.50 -4.15
N LEU A 199 -2.03 7.04 -4.97
CA LEU A 199 -2.33 7.43 -6.35
C LEU A 199 -2.80 6.21 -7.16
N GLN A 200 -2.11 5.07 -7.03
CA GLN A 200 -2.48 3.82 -7.68
C GLN A 200 -3.86 3.34 -7.24
N ILE A 201 -4.18 3.37 -5.94
CA ILE A 201 -5.48 2.99 -5.38
C ILE A 201 -6.60 3.84 -5.98
N LEU A 202 -6.45 5.16 -6.02
CA LEU A 202 -7.45 6.07 -6.59
C LEU A 202 -7.62 5.84 -8.10
N GLY A 203 -6.51 5.65 -8.83
CA GLY A 203 -6.54 5.25 -10.24
C GLY A 203 -7.34 3.97 -10.46
N ALA A 204 -7.10 2.95 -9.63
CA ALA A 204 -7.82 1.68 -9.69
C ALA A 204 -9.32 1.86 -9.40
N PHE A 205 -9.70 2.62 -8.39
CA PHE A 205 -11.11 2.88 -8.09
C PHE A 205 -11.80 3.65 -9.22
N GLY A 206 -11.14 4.65 -9.81
CA GLY A 206 -11.67 5.36 -10.98
C GLY A 206 -11.90 4.43 -12.16
N PHE A 207 -10.93 3.59 -12.50
CA PHE A 207 -11.05 2.61 -13.57
C PHE A 207 -12.14 1.56 -13.30
N LEU A 208 -12.15 0.99 -12.10
CA LEU A 208 -13.13 -0.04 -11.72
C LEU A 208 -14.55 0.51 -11.76
N SER A 209 -14.78 1.72 -11.28
CA SER A 209 -16.09 2.37 -11.30
C SER A 209 -16.54 2.72 -12.72
N ARG A 210 -15.73 3.43 -13.51
CA ARG A 210 -16.15 3.99 -14.80
C ARG A 210 -16.06 3.01 -15.96
N ILE A 211 -15.00 2.23 -16.02
CA ILE A 211 -14.75 1.30 -17.13
C ILE A 211 -15.33 -0.08 -16.85
N LYS A 212 -15.07 -0.64 -15.64
CA LYS A 212 -15.57 -1.97 -15.26
C LYS A 212 -16.97 -1.95 -14.66
N LYS A 213 -17.58 -0.76 -14.48
CA LYS A 213 -18.93 -0.57 -13.91
C LYS A 213 -19.12 -1.17 -12.50
N LYS A 214 -18.02 -1.31 -11.75
CA LYS A 214 -18.02 -1.82 -10.38
C LYS A 214 -18.15 -0.66 -9.39
N THR A 215 -19.31 -0.01 -9.36
CA THR A 215 -19.58 1.21 -8.57
C THR A 215 -19.45 1.01 -7.05
N TYR A 216 -19.53 -0.21 -6.56
CA TYR A 216 -19.37 -0.51 -5.12
C TYR A 216 -17.96 -0.11 -4.57
N PHE A 217 -16.98 0.15 -5.43
CA PHE A 217 -15.68 0.68 -5.01
C PHE A 217 -15.73 2.16 -4.64
N GLU A 218 -16.72 2.92 -5.13
CA GLU A 218 -16.84 4.37 -4.89
C GLU A 218 -16.93 4.71 -3.40
N LYS A 219 -17.52 3.85 -2.59
CA LYS A 219 -17.62 4.04 -1.12
C LYS A 219 -16.26 4.11 -0.39
N TYR A 220 -15.17 3.66 -1.04
CA TYR A 220 -13.83 3.71 -0.47
C TYR A 220 -13.01 4.93 -0.92
N ILE A 221 -13.48 5.64 -1.96
CA ILE A 221 -12.81 6.82 -2.51
C ILE A 221 -12.62 7.91 -1.46
N PRO A 222 -13.63 8.29 -0.63
CA PRO A 222 -13.44 9.34 0.38
C PRO A 222 -12.31 9.03 1.36
N ASN A 223 -12.18 7.78 1.82
CA ASN A 223 -11.09 7.36 2.70
C ASN A 223 -9.72 7.45 2.01
N ALA A 224 -9.64 7.00 0.75
CA ALA A 224 -8.40 7.09 -0.02
C ALA A 224 -7.98 8.54 -0.27
N ILE A 225 -8.91 9.44 -0.57
CA ILE A 225 -8.63 10.88 -0.72
C ILE A 225 -8.15 11.47 0.61
N LYS A 226 -8.84 11.19 1.71
CA LYS A 226 -8.44 11.67 3.04
C LYS A 226 -7.01 11.24 3.39
N THR A 227 -6.66 9.99 3.09
CA THR A 227 -5.31 9.45 3.32
C THR A 227 -4.29 10.13 2.41
N LEU A 228 -4.61 10.35 1.12
CA LEU A 228 -3.73 11.07 0.20
C LEU A 228 -3.47 12.49 0.66
N LYS A 229 -4.52 13.24 1.02
CA LYS A 229 -4.39 14.59 1.60
C LYS A 229 -3.43 14.58 2.79
N HIS A 230 -3.70 13.71 3.76
CA HIS A 230 -2.86 13.63 4.95
C HIS A 230 -1.39 13.34 4.60
N ASN A 231 -1.11 12.32 3.79
CA ASN A 231 0.26 11.95 3.43
C ASN A 231 0.99 13.04 2.64
N LEU A 232 0.29 13.71 1.71
CA LEU A 232 0.87 14.80 0.92
C LEU A 232 1.17 16.05 1.76
N PHE A 233 0.23 16.45 2.62
CA PHE A 233 0.37 17.68 3.39
C PHE A 233 1.26 17.51 4.64
N SER A 234 1.55 16.26 5.05
CA SER A 234 2.54 15.98 6.10
C SER A 234 3.99 16.01 5.58
N LEU A 235 4.20 16.06 4.26
CA LEU A 235 5.54 16.26 3.70
C LEU A 235 5.94 17.72 3.73
N ASP A 236 7.06 18.00 4.39
CA ASP A 236 7.73 19.30 4.32
C ASP A 236 8.54 19.41 3.01
N THR A 237 7.82 19.60 1.90
CA THR A 237 8.43 19.77 0.56
C THR A 237 7.64 20.74 -0.28
N ILE A 238 8.35 21.56 -1.06
CA ILE A 238 7.80 22.46 -2.07
C ILE A 238 7.70 21.80 -3.45
N GLU A 239 8.22 20.59 -3.62
CA GLU A 239 8.35 19.94 -4.93
C GLU A 239 7.03 19.38 -5.49
N LEU A 240 5.96 19.32 -4.70
CA LEU A 240 4.67 18.70 -5.07
C LEU A 240 3.52 19.71 -5.00
N THR A 241 3.76 20.97 -5.38
CA THR A 241 2.80 22.08 -5.21
C THR A 241 1.55 21.94 -6.09
N GLY A 242 1.71 21.54 -7.34
CA GLY A 242 0.60 21.32 -8.28
C GLY A 242 -0.24 20.11 -7.86
N LEU A 243 0.41 19.02 -7.44
CA LEU A 243 -0.28 17.85 -6.92
C LEU A 243 -1.03 18.17 -5.61
N LYS A 244 -0.42 18.93 -4.70
CA LYS A 244 -1.09 19.43 -3.48
C LYS A 244 -2.31 20.28 -3.83
N ALA A 245 -2.17 21.24 -4.76
CA ALA A 245 -3.28 22.13 -5.17
C ALA A 245 -4.46 21.38 -5.81
N ILE A 246 -4.20 20.33 -6.58
CA ILE A 246 -5.26 19.48 -7.14
C ILE A 246 -5.91 18.62 -6.06
N VAL A 247 -5.11 17.98 -5.20
CA VAL A 247 -5.62 17.09 -4.16
C VAL A 247 -6.41 17.86 -3.09
N GLU A 248 -6.08 19.13 -2.84
CA GLU A 248 -6.84 19.99 -1.92
C GLU A 248 -8.30 20.17 -2.36
N LYS A 249 -8.54 20.20 -3.67
CA LYS A 249 -9.89 20.39 -4.26
C LYS A 249 -10.73 19.10 -4.29
N LEU A 250 -10.15 17.93 -3.98
CA LEU A 250 -10.86 16.67 -3.92
C LEU A 250 -11.63 16.51 -2.60
#